data_025293ceb9f02ec1ae3ed1ae465b6ebe
#
_entry.id   025293ceb9f02ec1ae3ed1ae465b6ebe
#
_cell.length_a   1.000
_cell.length_b   1.000
_cell.length_c   1.000
_cell.angle_alpha   90.00
_cell.angle_beta   90.00
_cell.angle_gamma   90.00
#
_symmetry.space_group_name_H-M   'P 1'
#
loop_
_entity.id
_entity.type
_entity.pdbx_description
1 polymer ?
#
loop_
_entity_poly.entity_id
_entity_poly.type
_entity_poly.pdbx_seq_one_letter_code
_entity_poly.pdbx_strand_id
1 'polypeptide(L)'
;VLTCRKAQNGSLKLIGLGQVRYSGVQRDGWKSEKMLYHTLNAAIGQAQKMAGYKINRCMLGVPNEFCGLVRNTGKITPNHPISRQDLQELRKLAAEYPLPASWEISNVIYGDYLADGRPVDNPIGLSCRTLELQASIICIHTDFAKQLTKVLHSLNLQVEKWIPVPLACGQALLTEEDKENGVLLIDTGGECTDIVIYKDGVPVFYEWLPLGGNVITRDIAAGIGISLDDAEKLKRSCVLGIDLNNDESAESEMQMPVRNGQHVHNVSMELLQQIAEARIEEILELVLKRIQEEGLQAEYSKVILTGGGLALFRGIKSFAAGILNQPVQLGVPDVIGLSSPIFSAVYSVGYVGLNKSAGRKGIGQFLNYMIKKLGISSNFIL
;
A
#
# COMPACT_ATOMS: atom_id res chain seq x y z
N VAL A 1 8.49 12.54 2.10
CA VAL A 1 9.01 12.47 3.48
C VAL A 1 7.98 13.08 4.41
N LEU A 2 7.63 12.35 5.46
CA LEU A 2 6.70 12.79 6.50
C LEU A 2 7.43 12.80 7.84
N THR A 3 7.36 13.92 8.55
CA THR A 3 7.77 14.02 9.95
C THR A 3 6.53 14.14 10.81
N CYS A 4 6.32 13.22 11.73
CA CYS A 4 5.14 13.18 12.58
C CYS A 4 5.49 12.82 14.02
N ARG A 5 4.57 13.12 14.93
CA ARG A 5 4.64 12.76 16.35
C ARG A 5 3.35 12.04 16.74
N LYS A 6 3.46 11.07 17.61
CA LYS A 6 2.30 10.45 18.23
C LYS A 6 1.71 11.42 19.25
N ALA A 7 0.44 11.77 19.09
CA ALA A 7 -0.32 12.57 20.05
C ALA A 7 -0.73 11.72 21.27
N GLN A 8 -1.17 12.36 22.36
CA GLN A 8 -1.58 11.65 23.58
C GLN A 8 -2.75 10.69 23.36
N ASN A 9 -3.66 11.01 22.44
CA ASN A 9 -4.76 10.15 22.03
C ASN A 9 -4.38 9.02 21.07
N GLY A 10 -3.08 8.86 20.77
CA GLY A 10 -2.58 7.84 19.84
C GLY A 10 -2.60 8.21 18.35
N SER A 11 -3.25 9.31 17.96
CA SER A 11 -3.26 9.80 16.57
C SER A 11 -1.89 10.35 16.16
N LEU A 12 -1.66 10.46 14.84
CA LEU A 12 -0.49 11.14 14.32
C LEU A 12 -0.72 12.64 14.20
N LYS A 13 0.27 13.42 14.57
CA LYS A 13 0.31 14.86 14.33
C LYS A 13 1.40 15.17 13.32
N LEU A 14 1.02 15.81 12.20
CA LEU A 14 1.96 16.29 11.19
C LEU A 14 2.87 17.39 11.79
N ILE A 15 4.18 17.27 11.59
CA ILE A 15 5.18 18.26 11.99
C ILE A 15 5.90 18.83 10.78
N GLY A 16 6.24 17.97 9.81
CA GLY A 16 6.94 18.36 8.61
C GLY A 16 6.59 17.46 7.43
N LEU A 17 6.48 18.06 6.26
CA LEU A 17 6.20 17.38 5.00
C LEU A 17 7.18 17.85 3.93
N GLY A 18 7.77 16.90 3.21
CA GLY A 18 8.56 17.15 2.01
C GLY A 18 8.09 16.27 0.88
N GLN A 19 7.79 16.87 -0.26
CA GLN A 19 7.29 16.18 -1.43
C GLN A 19 8.05 16.65 -2.68
N VAL A 20 8.64 15.69 -3.39
CA VAL A 20 9.38 15.95 -4.63
C VAL A 20 9.01 14.86 -5.64
N ARG A 21 8.71 15.27 -6.86
CA ARG A 21 8.41 14.33 -7.96
C ARG A 21 9.67 13.54 -8.30
N TYR A 22 9.53 12.22 -8.42
CA TYR A 22 10.58 11.31 -8.81
C TYR A 22 10.07 10.34 -9.88
N SER A 23 10.80 10.23 -11.00
CA SER A 23 10.46 9.38 -12.15
C SER A 23 11.57 8.40 -12.50
N GLY A 24 12.35 7.99 -11.49
CA GLY A 24 13.55 7.17 -11.67
C GLY A 24 13.43 5.74 -11.17
N VAL A 25 12.24 5.24 -10.84
CA VAL A 25 12.03 3.83 -10.48
C VAL A 25 11.99 2.98 -11.75
N GLN A 26 12.65 1.82 -11.74
CA GLN A 26 12.65 0.79 -12.80
C GLN A 26 12.44 -0.57 -12.15
N ARG A 27 12.07 -1.59 -12.92
CA ARG A 27 11.83 -2.95 -12.42
C ARG A 27 12.97 -3.51 -11.58
N ASP A 28 14.23 -3.14 -11.89
CA ASP A 28 15.43 -3.65 -11.24
C ASP A 28 16.05 -2.67 -10.24
N GLY A 29 15.32 -1.61 -9.83
CA GLY A 29 15.79 -0.62 -8.86
C GLY A 29 15.69 0.82 -9.35
N TRP A 30 16.81 1.56 -9.30
CA TRP A 30 16.83 3.00 -9.55
C TRP A 30 17.54 3.34 -10.84
N LYS A 31 16.94 4.18 -11.66
CA LYS A 31 17.53 4.70 -12.91
C LYS A 31 18.88 5.39 -12.67
N SER A 32 19.05 6.04 -11.52
CA SER A 32 20.28 6.72 -11.12
C SER A 32 20.32 6.95 -9.62
N GLU A 33 21.34 6.41 -8.92
CA GLU A 33 21.57 6.67 -7.48
C GLU A 33 21.74 8.18 -7.22
N LYS A 34 22.42 8.91 -8.11
CA LYS A 34 22.62 10.35 -7.99
C LYS A 34 21.30 11.12 -8.05
N MET A 35 20.40 10.76 -8.97
CA MET A 35 19.09 11.37 -9.08
C MET A 35 18.26 11.08 -7.83
N LEU A 36 18.26 9.84 -7.34
CA LEU A 36 17.60 9.43 -6.10
C LEU A 36 18.12 10.23 -4.91
N TYR A 37 19.46 10.35 -4.76
CA TYR A 37 20.10 11.14 -3.71
C TYR A 37 19.60 12.60 -3.70
N HIS A 38 19.63 13.28 -4.85
CA HIS A 38 19.20 14.69 -4.94
C HIS A 38 17.71 14.85 -4.63
N THR A 39 16.87 13.93 -5.10
CA THR A 39 15.43 13.98 -4.86
C THR A 39 15.11 13.76 -3.38
N LEU A 40 15.73 12.76 -2.75
CA LEU A 40 15.57 12.49 -1.33
C LEU A 40 16.09 13.66 -0.49
N ASN A 41 17.26 14.19 -0.81
CA ASN A 41 17.83 15.34 -0.08
C ASN A 41 16.92 16.57 -0.14
N ALA A 42 16.33 16.86 -1.29
CA ALA A 42 15.37 17.96 -1.45
C ALA A 42 14.11 17.72 -0.61
N ALA A 43 13.52 16.52 -0.66
CA ALA A 43 12.33 16.19 0.13
C ALA A 43 12.59 16.21 1.64
N ILE A 44 13.75 15.69 2.08
CA ILE A 44 14.19 15.75 3.48
C ILE A 44 14.38 17.19 3.92
N GLY A 45 15.02 18.03 3.09
CA GLY A 45 15.24 19.45 3.37
C GLY A 45 13.93 20.21 3.56
N GLN A 46 12.90 19.94 2.73
CA GLN A 46 11.56 20.51 2.90
C GLN A 46 10.93 20.11 4.25
N ALA A 47 10.95 18.80 4.56
CA ALA A 47 10.40 18.30 5.81
C ALA A 47 11.13 18.87 7.04
N GLN A 48 12.46 18.95 7.02
CA GLN A 48 13.28 19.54 8.09
C GLN A 48 13.01 21.04 8.29
N LYS A 49 12.86 21.77 7.18
CA LYS A 49 12.52 23.21 7.23
C LYS A 49 11.18 23.44 7.92
N MET A 50 10.18 22.66 7.60
CA MET A 50 8.85 22.74 8.21
C MET A 50 8.88 22.28 9.67
N ALA A 51 9.61 21.20 9.98
CA ALA A 51 9.71 20.61 11.32
C ALA A 51 10.55 21.45 12.29
N GLY A 52 11.50 22.24 11.80
CA GLY A 52 12.42 23.06 12.61
C GLY A 52 13.61 22.31 13.20
N TYR A 53 13.86 21.05 12.80
CA TYR A 53 15.00 20.24 13.27
C TYR A 53 15.56 19.31 12.20
N LYS A 54 16.78 18.82 12.41
CA LYS A 54 17.41 17.84 11.51
C LYS A 54 16.87 16.43 11.76
N ILE A 55 16.61 15.71 10.67
CA ILE A 55 16.21 14.31 10.68
C ILE A 55 17.47 13.46 10.49
N ASN A 56 17.71 12.50 11.38
CA ASN A 56 18.86 11.58 11.33
C ASN A 56 18.43 10.09 11.33
N ARG A 57 17.16 9.81 11.58
CA ARG A 57 16.58 8.47 11.58
C ARG A 57 15.26 8.47 10.81
N CYS A 58 14.96 7.37 10.13
CA CYS A 58 13.75 7.24 9.34
C CYS A 58 13.19 5.82 9.39
N MET A 59 11.88 5.74 9.21
CA MET A 59 11.17 4.54 8.80
C MET A 59 10.95 4.60 7.31
N LEU A 60 11.14 3.51 6.63
CA LEU A 60 11.14 3.47 5.18
C LEU A 60 9.99 2.62 4.65
N GLY A 61 9.16 3.20 3.82
CA GLY A 61 8.16 2.47 3.05
C GLY A 61 8.84 1.66 1.94
N VAL A 62 8.56 0.37 1.88
CA VAL A 62 8.99 -0.51 0.79
C VAL A 62 7.87 -0.55 -0.24
N PRO A 63 8.13 -0.13 -1.49
CA PRO A 63 7.12 -0.19 -2.55
C PRO A 63 6.78 -1.63 -2.93
N ASN A 64 5.67 -1.77 -3.59
CA ASN A 64 5.06 -3.03 -4.00
C ASN A 64 5.99 -3.96 -4.79
N GLU A 65 6.74 -3.43 -5.76
CA GLU A 65 7.63 -4.24 -6.60
C GLU A 65 8.72 -4.98 -5.79
N PHE A 66 8.98 -4.50 -4.57
CA PHE A 66 10.01 -5.03 -3.68
C PHE A 66 9.45 -5.70 -2.44
N CYS A 67 8.14 -5.92 -2.40
CA CYS A 67 7.43 -6.67 -1.36
C CYS A 67 6.77 -7.91 -1.95
N GLY A 68 6.58 -8.93 -1.13
CA GLY A 68 5.81 -10.11 -1.45
C GLY A 68 5.06 -10.63 -0.24
N LEU A 69 3.99 -11.37 -0.47
CA LEU A 69 3.24 -12.09 0.54
C LEU A 69 3.08 -13.54 0.08
N VAL A 70 3.43 -14.47 0.96
CA VAL A 70 3.25 -15.90 0.74
C VAL A 70 2.43 -16.46 1.89
N ARG A 71 1.43 -17.29 1.58
CA ARG A 71 0.68 -18.05 2.58
C ARG A 71 1.34 -19.38 2.83
N ASN A 72 1.44 -19.74 4.09
CA ASN A 72 1.90 -21.06 4.51
C ASN A 72 1.06 -21.57 5.69
N THR A 73 1.02 -22.90 5.87
CA THR A 73 0.30 -23.53 6.96
C THR A 73 1.24 -24.45 7.71
N GLY A 74 1.47 -24.17 8.98
CA GLY A 74 2.10 -25.12 9.88
C GLY A 74 1.08 -26.17 10.35
N LYS A 75 1.51 -27.41 10.54
CA LYS A 75 0.67 -28.52 11.00
C LYS A 75 1.45 -29.45 11.92
N ILE A 76 0.82 -29.82 13.03
CA ILE A 76 1.31 -30.84 13.95
C ILE A 76 0.20 -31.86 14.27
N THR A 77 0.61 -33.06 14.68
CA THR A 77 -0.28 -34.17 15.09
C THR A 77 0.09 -34.58 16.53
N PRO A 78 -0.42 -33.81 17.54
CA PRO A 78 -0.07 -34.06 18.93
C PRO A 78 -0.65 -35.38 19.43
N ASN A 79 0.09 -36.06 20.29
CA ASN A 79 -0.35 -37.29 20.98
C ASN A 79 -0.65 -37.03 22.48
N HIS A 80 -0.67 -35.78 22.89
CA HIS A 80 -0.93 -35.30 24.24
C HIS A 80 -1.72 -33.97 24.18
N PRO A 81 -2.30 -33.48 25.28
CA PRO A 81 -2.91 -32.15 25.31
C PRO A 81 -1.90 -31.07 24.89
N ILE A 82 -2.36 -30.14 24.05
CA ILE A 82 -1.52 -29.08 23.47
C ILE A 82 -0.78 -28.30 24.54
N SER A 83 0.54 -28.22 24.41
CA SER A 83 1.44 -27.47 25.28
C SER A 83 1.89 -26.14 24.63
N ARG A 84 2.55 -25.30 25.41
CA ARG A 84 3.21 -24.09 24.87
C ARG A 84 4.33 -24.40 23.90
N GLN A 85 5.00 -25.55 24.07
CA GLN A 85 6.08 -25.99 23.19
C GLN A 85 5.55 -26.39 21.82
N ASP A 86 4.40 -27.07 21.77
CA ASP A 86 3.73 -27.41 20.51
C ASP A 86 3.34 -26.15 19.72
N LEU A 87 2.88 -25.10 20.40
CA LEU A 87 2.59 -23.82 19.75
C LEU A 87 3.84 -23.10 19.21
N GLN A 88 4.98 -23.24 19.88
CA GLN A 88 6.24 -22.69 19.37
C GLN A 88 6.72 -23.45 18.12
N GLU A 89 6.64 -24.77 18.15
CA GLU A 89 6.96 -25.61 17.00
C GLU A 89 6.03 -25.32 15.82
N LEU A 90 4.74 -25.26 16.06
CA LEU A 90 3.72 -24.95 15.06
C LEU A 90 3.95 -23.57 14.41
N ARG A 91 4.28 -22.56 15.20
CA ARG A 91 4.62 -21.22 14.69
C ARG A 91 5.89 -21.25 13.83
N LYS A 92 6.88 -22.05 14.24
CA LYS A 92 8.11 -22.21 13.46
C LYS A 92 7.79 -22.85 12.12
N LEU A 93 7.04 -23.95 12.09
CA LEU A 93 6.61 -24.64 10.86
C LEU A 93 5.79 -23.71 9.95
N ALA A 94 4.87 -22.92 10.51
CA ALA A 94 4.07 -21.96 9.76
C ALA A 94 4.90 -20.83 9.16
N ALA A 95 6.02 -20.45 9.79
CA ALA A 95 6.92 -19.37 9.33
C ALA A 95 8.02 -19.86 8.38
N GLU A 96 8.24 -21.16 8.24
CA GLU A 96 9.26 -21.73 7.36
C GLU A 96 8.74 -21.78 5.92
N TYR A 97 9.37 -21.02 5.02
CA TYR A 97 9.06 -21.03 3.59
C TYR A 97 10.33 -20.83 2.77
N PRO A 98 10.57 -21.63 1.72
CA PRO A 98 11.74 -21.48 0.86
C PRO A 98 11.58 -20.24 -0.03
N LEU A 99 12.39 -19.21 0.22
CA LEU A 99 12.43 -18.00 -0.58
C LEU A 99 13.57 -18.04 -1.59
N PRO A 100 13.43 -17.38 -2.77
CA PRO A 100 14.56 -17.10 -3.65
C PRO A 100 15.67 -16.34 -2.94
N ALA A 101 16.92 -16.48 -3.38
CA ALA A 101 18.10 -15.91 -2.71
C ALA A 101 18.08 -14.38 -2.57
N SER A 102 17.36 -13.69 -3.47
CA SER A 102 17.19 -12.23 -3.44
C SER A 102 16.05 -11.74 -2.54
N TRP A 103 15.39 -12.64 -1.81
CA TRP A 103 14.29 -12.30 -0.92
C TRP A 103 14.58 -12.75 0.50
N GLU A 104 14.08 -11.99 1.48
CA GLU A 104 14.14 -12.34 2.89
C GLU A 104 12.78 -12.15 3.56
N ILE A 105 12.52 -12.94 4.60
CA ILE A 105 11.31 -12.77 5.41
C ILE A 105 11.47 -11.52 6.26
N SER A 106 10.57 -10.58 6.05
CA SER A 106 10.48 -9.33 6.80
C SER A 106 9.59 -9.48 8.03
N ASN A 107 8.46 -10.17 7.90
CA ASN A 107 7.50 -10.37 8.97
C ASN A 107 6.66 -11.62 8.73
N VAL A 108 6.03 -12.14 9.81
CA VAL A 108 5.04 -13.21 9.75
C VAL A 108 3.81 -12.79 10.56
N ILE A 109 2.65 -12.82 9.92
CA ILE A 109 1.36 -12.57 10.54
C ILE A 109 0.65 -13.92 10.68
N TYR A 110 0.32 -14.30 11.90
CA TYR A 110 -0.36 -15.55 12.17
C TYR A 110 -1.88 -15.33 12.22
N GLY A 111 -2.60 -16.21 11.54
CA GLY A 111 -4.05 -16.34 11.58
C GLY A 111 -4.52 -17.15 12.80
N ASP A 112 -5.69 -17.76 12.66
CA ASP A 112 -6.29 -18.56 13.72
C ASP A 112 -5.65 -19.96 13.79
N TYR A 113 -5.69 -20.53 14.99
CA TYR A 113 -5.42 -21.95 15.17
C TYR A 113 -6.65 -22.76 14.75
N LEU A 114 -6.42 -23.86 14.04
CA LEU A 114 -7.47 -24.79 13.64
C LEU A 114 -7.21 -26.15 14.30
N ALA A 115 -8.05 -26.51 15.28
CA ALA A 115 -8.04 -27.83 15.90
C ALA A 115 -9.04 -28.73 15.17
N ASP A 116 -8.56 -29.80 14.53
CA ASP A 116 -9.36 -30.69 13.68
C ASP A 116 -10.23 -29.91 12.66
N GLY A 117 -9.65 -28.85 12.05
CA GLY A 117 -10.30 -27.99 11.08
C GLY A 117 -11.27 -26.94 11.65
N ARG A 118 -11.38 -26.81 12.99
CA ARG A 118 -12.26 -25.83 13.65
C ARG A 118 -11.42 -24.70 14.28
N PRO A 119 -11.79 -23.44 14.11
CA PRO A 119 -11.07 -22.34 14.73
C PRO A 119 -11.15 -22.39 16.26
N VAL A 120 -10.01 -22.07 16.89
CA VAL A 120 -9.87 -22.03 18.35
C VAL A 120 -8.97 -20.85 18.75
N ASP A 121 -9.42 -20.06 19.71
CA ASP A 121 -8.66 -18.87 20.21
C ASP A 121 -7.43 -19.29 21.03
N ASN A 122 -7.60 -20.28 21.90
CA ASN A 122 -6.53 -20.78 22.76
C ASN A 122 -6.51 -22.32 22.76
N PRO A 123 -5.59 -22.94 22.01
CA PRO A 123 -5.52 -24.39 21.93
C PRO A 123 -4.81 -25.06 23.10
N ILE A 124 -4.18 -24.31 24.04
CA ILE A 124 -3.42 -24.91 25.16
C ILE A 124 -4.35 -25.75 26.02
N GLY A 125 -3.95 -27.00 26.24
CA GLY A 125 -4.71 -27.99 27.03
C GLY A 125 -5.78 -28.75 26.24
N LEU A 126 -6.06 -28.38 24.99
CA LEU A 126 -6.97 -29.14 24.12
C LEU A 126 -6.30 -30.44 23.65
N SER A 127 -7.12 -31.47 23.46
CA SER A 127 -6.74 -32.69 22.77
C SER A 127 -7.36 -32.70 21.38
N CYS A 128 -6.57 -32.81 20.35
CA CYS A 128 -7.02 -32.88 18.96
C CYS A 128 -6.10 -33.80 18.15
N ARG A 129 -6.60 -34.30 17.02
CA ARG A 129 -5.78 -35.13 16.11
C ARG A 129 -4.79 -34.28 15.34
N THR A 130 -5.24 -33.10 14.90
CA THR A 130 -4.42 -32.13 14.14
C THR A 130 -4.59 -30.74 14.70
N LEU A 131 -3.49 -30.00 14.80
CA LEU A 131 -3.50 -28.57 15.04
C LEU A 131 -2.78 -27.87 13.89
N GLU A 132 -3.44 -26.92 13.28
CA GLU A 132 -2.94 -26.12 12.15
C GLU A 132 -2.88 -24.65 12.51
N LEU A 133 -1.94 -23.93 11.89
CA LEU A 133 -1.80 -22.49 12.01
C LEU A 133 -1.47 -21.90 10.65
N GLN A 134 -2.34 -21.06 10.15
CA GLN A 134 -2.07 -20.31 8.92
C GLN A 134 -1.17 -19.11 9.21
N ALA A 135 -0.27 -18.82 8.28
CA ALA A 135 0.63 -17.67 8.37
C ALA A 135 0.70 -16.95 7.02
N SER A 136 0.68 -15.63 7.08
CA SER A 136 1.00 -14.73 5.98
C SER A 136 2.44 -14.26 6.18
N ILE A 137 3.34 -14.73 5.33
CA ILE A 137 4.78 -14.45 5.35
C ILE A 137 5.05 -13.26 4.43
N ILE A 138 5.55 -12.18 4.99
CA ILE A 138 5.86 -10.94 4.28
C ILE A 138 7.35 -10.94 3.95
N CYS A 139 7.66 -10.74 2.68
CA CYS A 139 9.02 -10.77 2.15
C CYS A 139 9.42 -9.43 1.57
N ILE A 140 10.73 -9.12 1.59
CA ILE A 140 11.33 -7.94 0.95
C ILE A 140 12.50 -8.36 0.07
N HIS A 141 12.68 -7.62 -1.03
CA HIS A 141 13.81 -7.82 -1.93
C HIS A 141 15.09 -7.24 -1.31
N THR A 142 16.11 -8.09 -1.11
CA THR A 142 17.33 -7.72 -0.37
C THR A 142 18.18 -6.67 -1.08
N ASP A 143 18.28 -6.73 -2.42
CA ASP A 143 19.14 -5.81 -3.17
C ASP A 143 18.55 -4.40 -3.21
N PHE A 144 17.22 -4.27 -3.27
CA PHE A 144 16.54 -2.99 -3.09
C PHE A 144 16.92 -2.36 -1.73
N ALA A 145 16.80 -3.16 -0.65
CA ALA A 145 17.10 -2.68 0.70
C ALA A 145 18.57 -2.23 0.81
N LYS A 146 19.53 -3.00 0.27
CA LYS A 146 20.96 -2.65 0.27
C LYS A 146 21.26 -1.36 -0.51
N GLN A 147 20.72 -1.23 -1.74
CA GLN A 147 20.93 -0.03 -2.57
C GLN A 147 20.40 1.23 -1.89
N LEU A 148 19.18 1.17 -1.35
CA LEU A 148 18.56 2.32 -0.73
C LEU A 148 19.25 2.70 0.60
N THR A 149 19.68 1.71 1.38
CA THR A 149 20.47 1.94 2.60
C THR A 149 21.74 2.74 2.30
N LYS A 150 22.45 2.42 1.21
CA LYS A 150 23.66 3.13 0.79
C LYS A 150 23.37 4.61 0.50
N VAL A 151 22.31 4.91 -0.22
CA VAL A 151 21.91 6.29 -0.54
C VAL A 151 21.51 7.05 0.74
N LEU A 152 20.72 6.43 1.62
CA LEU A 152 20.29 7.06 2.87
C LEU A 152 21.46 7.29 3.85
N HIS A 153 22.42 6.37 3.91
CA HIS A 153 23.64 6.56 4.68
C HIS A 153 24.43 7.78 4.19
N SER A 154 24.52 8.00 2.87
CA SER A 154 25.16 9.20 2.29
C SER A 154 24.42 10.50 2.64
N LEU A 155 23.16 10.41 3.05
CA LEU A 155 22.34 11.52 3.56
C LEU A 155 22.39 11.66 5.10
N ASN A 156 23.26 10.89 5.77
CA ASN A 156 23.35 10.78 7.22
C ASN A 156 22.02 10.33 7.88
N LEU A 157 21.28 9.44 7.21
CA LEU A 157 20.04 8.86 7.70
C LEU A 157 20.23 7.39 8.05
N GLN A 158 19.79 7.01 9.23
CA GLN A 158 19.70 5.63 9.69
C GLN A 158 18.27 5.10 9.49
N VAL A 159 18.13 3.96 8.83
CA VAL A 159 16.84 3.28 8.71
C VAL A 159 16.56 2.48 9.97
N GLU A 160 15.46 2.78 10.64
CA GLU A 160 15.03 2.05 11.84
C GLU A 160 14.11 0.88 11.50
N LYS A 161 13.26 1.04 10.48
CA LYS A 161 12.30 0.01 10.05
C LYS A 161 12.07 0.07 8.55
N TRP A 162 11.90 -1.10 7.96
CA TRP A 162 11.39 -1.32 6.61
C TRP A 162 9.93 -1.74 6.71
N ILE A 163 9.04 -1.02 6.05
CA ILE A 163 7.60 -1.20 6.20
C ILE A 163 6.97 -1.36 4.81
N PRO A 164 6.47 -2.54 4.45
CA PRO A 164 5.73 -2.75 3.21
C PRO A 164 4.52 -1.82 3.12
N VAL A 165 4.52 -0.94 2.12
CA VAL A 165 3.51 0.13 1.97
C VAL A 165 2.09 -0.43 1.85
N PRO A 166 1.81 -1.46 1.00
CA PRO A 166 0.45 -1.94 0.82
C PRO A 166 -0.16 -2.49 2.12
N LEU A 167 0.66 -3.22 2.90
CA LEU A 167 0.23 -3.76 4.18
C LEU A 167 0.09 -2.67 5.25
N ALA A 168 0.93 -1.65 5.20
CA ALA A 168 0.78 -0.48 6.07
C ALA A 168 -0.53 0.26 5.78
N CYS A 169 -0.91 0.41 4.51
CA CYS A 169 -2.20 0.98 4.12
C CYS A 169 -3.37 0.18 4.71
N GLY A 170 -3.31 -1.15 4.65
CA GLY A 170 -4.31 -2.01 5.29
C GLY A 170 -4.38 -1.83 6.81
N GLN A 171 -3.25 -1.64 7.48
CA GLN A 171 -3.24 -1.41 8.94
C GLN A 171 -3.73 -0.03 9.36
N ALA A 172 -3.53 0.97 8.53
CA ALA A 172 -3.82 2.36 8.87
C ALA A 172 -5.18 2.87 8.39
N LEU A 173 -5.73 2.28 7.32
CA LEU A 173 -6.94 2.76 6.65
C LEU A 173 -8.16 1.84 6.83
N LEU A 174 -7.94 0.57 7.22
CA LEU A 174 -9.00 -0.40 7.44
C LEU A 174 -9.33 -0.51 8.93
N THR A 175 -10.61 -0.67 9.24
CA THR A 175 -11.03 -1.01 10.61
C THR A 175 -10.75 -2.48 10.92
N GLU A 176 -10.72 -2.86 12.19
CA GLU A 176 -10.59 -4.28 12.57
C GLU A 176 -11.79 -5.09 12.04
N GLU A 177 -13.01 -4.51 12.08
CA GLU A 177 -14.22 -5.12 11.52
C GLU A 177 -14.10 -5.36 10.02
N ASP A 178 -13.58 -4.41 9.23
CA ASP A 178 -13.33 -4.60 7.80
C ASP A 178 -12.40 -5.80 7.56
N LYS A 179 -11.30 -5.88 8.33
CA LYS A 179 -10.31 -6.96 8.20
C LYS A 179 -10.87 -8.33 8.59
N GLU A 180 -11.71 -8.39 9.61
CA GLU A 180 -12.35 -9.65 10.03
C GLU A 180 -13.41 -10.12 9.01
N ASN A 181 -14.27 -9.22 8.55
CA ASN A 181 -15.38 -9.57 7.65
C ASN A 181 -14.98 -9.81 6.20
N GLY A 182 -13.80 -9.36 5.81
CA GLY A 182 -13.29 -9.44 4.44
C GLY A 182 -13.44 -8.13 3.67
N VAL A 183 -12.29 -7.58 3.29
CA VAL A 183 -12.18 -6.30 2.56
C VAL A 183 -11.10 -6.35 1.50
N LEU A 184 -11.41 -5.80 0.34
CA LEU A 184 -10.46 -5.55 -0.72
C LEU A 184 -9.95 -4.10 -0.61
N LEU A 185 -8.65 -3.92 -0.43
CA LEU A 185 -7.98 -2.64 -0.51
C LEU A 185 -7.31 -2.50 -1.88
N ILE A 186 -7.63 -1.45 -2.60
CA ILE A 186 -7.00 -1.06 -3.86
C ILE A 186 -6.31 0.28 -3.65
N ASP A 187 -4.98 0.30 -3.74
CA ASP A 187 -4.18 1.54 -3.68
C ASP A 187 -3.60 1.83 -5.06
N THR A 188 -4.18 2.81 -5.75
CA THR A 188 -3.69 3.20 -7.08
C THR A 188 -2.78 4.42 -6.97
N GLY A 189 -1.50 4.19 -7.17
CA GLY A 189 -0.47 5.22 -7.27
C GLY A 189 -0.37 5.83 -8.68
N GLY A 190 0.76 6.44 -8.99
CA GLY A 190 1.05 6.99 -10.32
C GLY A 190 1.36 5.91 -11.35
N GLU A 191 2.21 4.95 -11.04
CA GLU A 191 2.70 3.92 -11.97
C GLU A 191 2.10 2.53 -11.73
N CYS A 192 1.54 2.27 -10.56
CA CYS A 192 1.06 0.94 -10.19
C CYS A 192 -0.19 0.99 -9.32
N THR A 193 -0.86 -0.15 -9.24
CA THR A 193 -2.03 -0.42 -8.40
C THR A 193 -1.73 -1.62 -7.52
N ASP A 194 -1.80 -1.44 -6.21
CA ASP A 194 -1.70 -2.49 -5.21
C ASP A 194 -3.06 -3.08 -4.90
N ILE A 195 -3.09 -4.39 -4.72
CA ILE A 195 -4.29 -5.20 -4.45
C ILE A 195 -4.02 -5.99 -3.17
N VAL A 196 -4.77 -5.75 -2.12
CA VAL A 196 -4.64 -6.49 -0.86
C VAL A 196 -6.01 -6.94 -0.40
N ILE A 197 -6.18 -8.23 -0.10
CA ILE A 197 -7.40 -8.75 0.54
C ILE A 197 -7.06 -9.11 1.98
N TYR A 198 -7.86 -8.60 2.90
CA TYR A 198 -7.87 -9.02 4.29
C TYR A 198 -9.09 -9.88 4.57
N LYS A 199 -8.92 -10.93 5.37
CA LYS A 199 -9.96 -11.82 5.87
C LYS A 199 -9.51 -12.40 7.20
N ASP A 200 -10.43 -12.58 8.14
CA ASP A 200 -10.15 -13.12 9.47
C ASP A 200 -9.00 -12.37 10.18
N GLY A 201 -8.96 -11.05 9.99
CA GLY A 201 -7.98 -10.12 10.60
C GLY A 201 -6.59 -10.16 9.97
N VAL A 202 -6.33 -10.97 8.94
CA VAL A 202 -5.01 -11.12 8.32
C VAL A 202 -5.04 -10.83 6.81
N PRO A 203 -3.93 -10.37 6.21
CA PRO A 203 -3.83 -10.26 4.76
C PRO A 203 -3.76 -11.67 4.15
N VAL A 204 -4.71 -12.02 3.30
CA VAL A 204 -4.78 -13.32 2.64
C VAL A 204 -4.30 -13.31 1.19
N PHE A 205 -4.26 -12.12 0.59
CA PHE A 205 -3.79 -11.93 -0.78
C PHE A 205 -3.09 -10.59 -0.91
N TYR A 206 -2.04 -10.58 -1.71
CA TYR A 206 -1.34 -9.38 -2.13
C TYR A 206 -0.77 -9.58 -3.53
N GLU A 207 -1.10 -8.65 -4.39
CA GLU A 207 -0.51 -8.52 -5.72
C GLU A 207 -0.46 -7.05 -6.15
N TRP A 208 0.19 -6.76 -7.28
CA TRP A 208 0.24 -5.44 -7.86
C TRP A 208 0.19 -5.48 -9.39
N LEU A 209 -0.35 -4.42 -9.99
CA LEU A 209 -0.39 -4.22 -11.42
C LEU A 209 0.53 -3.05 -11.80
N PRO A 210 1.33 -3.14 -12.89
CA PRO A 210 2.18 -2.04 -13.37
C PRO A 210 1.35 -1.00 -14.15
N LEU A 211 0.19 -0.65 -13.63
CA LEU A 211 -0.76 0.31 -14.17
C LEU A 211 -1.25 1.22 -13.05
N GLY A 212 -1.15 2.52 -13.24
CA GLY A 212 -1.59 3.52 -12.28
C GLY A 212 -2.12 4.79 -12.96
N GLY A 213 -2.35 5.85 -12.22
CA GLY A 213 -2.94 7.09 -12.73
C GLY A 213 -2.18 7.77 -13.88
N ASN A 214 -0.87 7.48 -14.03
CA ASN A 214 -0.07 8.05 -15.11
C ASN A 214 -0.39 7.41 -16.48
N VAL A 215 -0.92 6.19 -16.54
CA VAL A 215 -1.41 5.61 -17.80
C VAL A 215 -2.58 6.43 -18.30
N ILE A 216 -3.54 6.78 -17.44
CA ILE A 216 -4.68 7.64 -17.79
C ILE A 216 -4.20 8.98 -18.34
N THR A 217 -3.19 9.59 -17.70
CA THR A 217 -2.60 10.85 -18.17
C THR A 217 -1.98 10.70 -19.57
N ARG A 218 -1.28 9.59 -19.84
CA ARG A 218 -0.71 9.29 -21.16
C ARG A 218 -1.77 9.08 -22.23
N ASP A 219 -2.85 8.37 -21.89
CA ASP A 219 -3.96 8.14 -22.83
C ASP A 219 -4.69 9.45 -23.18
N ILE A 220 -4.96 10.31 -22.19
CA ILE A 220 -5.53 11.64 -22.42
C ILE A 220 -4.59 12.47 -23.30
N ALA A 221 -3.29 12.49 -23.02
CA ALA A 221 -2.32 13.24 -23.78
C ALA A 221 -2.28 12.78 -25.25
N ALA A 222 -2.31 11.47 -25.49
CA ALA A 222 -2.30 10.88 -26.84
C ALA A 222 -3.65 11.07 -27.56
N GLY A 223 -4.76 10.84 -26.88
CA GLY A 223 -6.10 10.91 -27.48
C GLY A 223 -6.54 12.34 -27.83
N ILE A 224 -6.09 13.33 -27.05
CA ILE A 224 -6.42 14.74 -27.28
C ILE A 224 -5.31 15.50 -28.02
N GLY A 225 -4.08 14.97 -28.06
CA GLY A 225 -2.92 15.61 -28.74
C GLY A 225 -2.30 16.75 -27.93
N ILE A 226 -2.28 16.66 -26.62
CA ILE A 226 -1.75 17.69 -25.69
C ILE A 226 -0.52 17.23 -24.91
N SER A 227 0.09 18.14 -24.16
CA SER A 227 1.22 17.79 -23.30
C SER A 227 0.79 16.94 -22.10
N LEU A 228 1.72 16.13 -21.55
CA LEU A 228 1.45 15.35 -20.33
C LEU A 228 1.06 16.24 -19.13
N ASP A 229 1.65 17.41 -19.01
CA ASP A 229 1.32 18.33 -17.91
C ASP A 229 -0.11 18.91 -18.04
N ASP A 230 -0.56 19.15 -19.26
CA ASP A 230 -1.92 19.63 -19.53
C ASP A 230 -2.94 18.49 -19.40
N ALA A 231 -2.58 17.29 -19.88
CA ALA A 231 -3.37 16.08 -19.68
C ALA A 231 -3.57 15.77 -18.19
N GLU A 232 -2.53 15.93 -17.35
CA GLU A 232 -2.66 15.75 -15.90
C GLU A 232 -3.61 16.77 -15.25
N LYS A 233 -3.62 18.03 -15.73
CA LYS A 233 -4.57 19.04 -15.28
C LYS A 233 -6.01 18.68 -15.68
N LEU A 234 -6.21 18.27 -16.94
CA LEU A 234 -7.52 17.84 -17.44
C LEU A 234 -8.05 16.62 -16.70
N LYS A 235 -7.19 15.61 -16.48
CA LYS A 235 -7.55 14.43 -15.69
C LYS A 235 -8.16 14.79 -14.34
N ARG A 236 -7.61 15.80 -13.66
CA ARG A 236 -8.12 16.25 -12.35
C ARG A 236 -9.47 16.97 -12.41
N SER A 237 -9.86 17.48 -13.57
CA SER A 237 -11.19 18.09 -13.79
C SER A 237 -12.26 17.09 -14.22
N CYS A 238 -11.85 15.88 -14.64
CA CYS A 238 -12.75 14.84 -15.12
C CYS A 238 -13.71 14.38 -14.03
N VAL A 239 -14.96 14.14 -14.41
CA VAL A 239 -16.02 13.59 -13.58
C VAL A 239 -16.50 12.30 -14.21
N LEU A 240 -16.60 11.22 -13.44
CA LEU A 240 -16.97 9.89 -13.93
C LEU A 240 -18.46 9.61 -13.75
N GLY A 241 -19.04 8.82 -14.66
CA GLY A 241 -20.40 8.31 -14.55
C GLY A 241 -21.49 9.36 -14.78
N ILE A 242 -21.19 10.46 -15.46
CA ILE A 242 -22.17 11.49 -15.83
C ILE A 242 -22.50 11.32 -17.32
N ASP A 243 -23.77 11.39 -17.66
CA ASP A 243 -24.21 11.51 -19.05
C ASP A 243 -24.15 12.99 -19.47
N LEU A 244 -23.00 13.38 -20.02
CA LEU A 244 -22.76 14.76 -20.47
C LEU A 244 -23.66 15.19 -21.62
N ASN A 245 -24.30 14.23 -22.33
CA ASN A 245 -25.24 14.55 -23.46
C ASN A 245 -26.62 14.99 -22.95
N ASN A 246 -26.95 14.64 -21.70
CA ASN A 246 -28.27 14.95 -21.11
C ASN A 246 -28.21 16.12 -20.10
N ASP A 247 -27.00 16.63 -19.77
CA ASP A 247 -26.84 17.75 -18.85
C ASP A 247 -26.62 19.05 -19.62
N GLU A 248 -27.72 19.80 -19.86
CA GLU A 248 -27.67 21.12 -20.50
C GLU A 248 -26.81 22.15 -19.73
N SER A 249 -26.46 21.86 -18.50
CA SER A 249 -25.58 22.72 -17.67
C SER A 249 -24.10 22.35 -17.76
N ALA A 250 -23.76 21.21 -18.37
CA ALA A 250 -22.37 20.79 -18.55
C ALA A 250 -21.71 21.57 -19.69
N GLU A 251 -20.62 22.27 -19.40
CA GLU A 251 -19.76 22.83 -20.47
C GLU A 251 -19.22 21.66 -21.30
N SER A 252 -19.76 21.46 -22.51
CA SER A 252 -19.40 20.37 -23.41
C SER A 252 -17.98 20.49 -23.95
N GLU A 253 -17.38 21.67 -23.90
CA GLU A 253 -16.03 21.96 -24.40
C GLU A 253 -15.25 22.82 -23.44
N MET A 254 -13.97 22.49 -23.22
CA MET A 254 -13.00 23.31 -22.50
C MET A 254 -11.92 23.83 -23.45
N GLN A 255 -11.65 25.13 -23.42
CA GLN A 255 -10.56 25.70 -24.19
C GLN A 255 -9.23 25.54 -23.46
N MET A 256 -8.28 24.85 -24.09
CA MET A 256 -6.94 24.63 -23.54
C MET A 256 -5.88 25.26 -24.46
N PRO A 257 -4.94 26.06 -23.93
CA PRO A 257 -3.83 26.58 -24.73
C PRO A 257 -2.86 25.43 -25.07
N VAL A 258 -2.50 25.29 -26.33
CA VAL A 258 -1.48 24.36 -26.77
C VAL A 258 -0.09 24.92 -26.48
N ARG A 259 0.86 24.04 -26.19
CA ARG A 259 2.24 24.34 -25.74
C ARG A 259 3.05 25.28 -26.66
N ASN A 260 2.67 25.44 -27.92
CA ASN A 260 3.34 26.35 -28.86
C ASN A 260 2.81 27.80 -28.82
N GLY A 261 1.97 28.14 -27.83
CA GLY A 261 1.59 29.53 -27.52
C GLY A 261 0.72 30.24 -28.54
N GLN A 262 0.37 29.63 -29.66
CA GLN A 262 -0.34 30.30 -30.77
C GLN A 262 -1.72 29.72 -31.09
N HIS A 263 -2.09 28.55 -30.54
CA HIS A 263 -3.38 27.94 -30.78
C HIS A 263 -4.05 27.48 -29.49
N VAL A 264 -5.36 27.66 -29.43
CA VAL A 264 -6.23 27.12 -28.37
C VAL A 264 -6.94 25.91 -28.96
N HIS A 265 -6.84 24.72 -28.31
CA HIS A 265 -7.63 23.58 -28.66
C HIS A 265 -8.91 23.57 -27.84
N ASN A 266 -10.04 23.32 -28.51
CA ASN A 266 -11.26 22.97 -27.82
C ASN A 266 -11.17 21.47 -27.49
N VAL A 267 -11.25 21.16 -26.21
CA VAL A 267 -11.23 19.79 -25.71
C VAL A 267 -12.66 19.40 -25.37
N SER A 268 -13.16 18.37 -26.06
CA SER A 268 -14.44 17.75 -25.71
C SER A 268 -14.34 17.11 -24.33
N MET A 269 -15.18 17.52 -23.41
CA MET A 269 -15.24 16.94 -22.06
C MET A 269 -15.77 15.50 -22.10
N GLU A 270 -16.63 15.19 -23.07
CA GLU A 270 -17.12 13.84 -23.32
C GLU A 270 -15.97 12.90 -23.75
N LEU A 271 -15.14 13.33 -24.70
CA LEU A 271 -13.97 12.54 -25.13
C LEU A 271 -12.98 12.34 -23.97
N LEU A 272 -12.72 13.39 -23.16
CA LEU A 272 -11.90 13.29 -21.97
C LEU A 272 -12.44 12.24 -20.99
N GLN A 273 -13.75 12.26 -20.73
CA GLN A 273 -14.43 11.32 -19.84
C GLN A 273 -14.32 9.89 -20.39
N GLN A 274 -14.64 9.68 -21.67
CA GLN A 274 -14.56 8.36 -22.32
C GLN A 274 -13.15 7.76 -22.21
N ILE A 275 -12.10 8.53 -22.48
CA ILE A 275 -10.71 8.07 -22.36
C ILE A 275 -10.41 7.69 -20.91
N ALA A 276 -10.80 8.52 -19.95
CA ALA A 276 -10.52 8.26 -18.54
C ALA A 276 -11.28 7.04 -18.02
N GLU A 277 -12.58 6.93 -18.32
CA GLU A 277 -13.44 5.82 -17.91
C GLU A 277 -12.97 4.49 -18.49
N ALA A 278 -12.66 4.43 -19.79
CA ALA A 278 -12.17 3.21 -20.43
C ALA A 278 -10.88 2.69 -19.77
N ARG A 279 -9.95 3.59 -19.39
CA ARG A 279 -8.71 3.16 -18.72
C ARG A 279 -8.94 2.78 -17.25
N ILE A 280 -9.84 3.44 -16.55
CA ILE A 280 -10.19 3.10 -15.17
C ILE A 280 -10.90 1.73 -15.15
N GLU A 281 -11.81 1.49 -16.07
CA GLU A 281 -12.51 0.20 -16.24
C GLU A 281 -11.49 -0.91 -16.47
N GLU A 282 -10.57 -0.76 -17.40
CA GLU A 282 -9.52 -1.75 -17.68
C GLU A 282 -8.67 -2.05 -16.42
N ILE A 283 -8.27 -1.03 -15.65
CA ILE A 283 -7.50 -1.24 -14.41
C ILE A 283 -8.32 -2.07 -13.41
N LEU A 284 -9.59 -1.73 -13.20
CA LEU A 284 -10.47 -2.42 -12.25
C LEU A 284 -10.82 -3.84 -12.71
N GLU A 285 -11.03 -4.05 -14.00
CA GLU A 285 -11.24 -5.39 -14.58
C GLU A 285 -9.98 -6.28 -14.41
N LEU A 286 -8.79 -5.72 -14.60
CA LEU A 286 -7.53 -6.44 -14.34
C LEU A 286 -7.38 -6.80 -12.86
N VAL A 287 -7.79 -5.92 -11.93
CA VAL A 287 -7.85 -6.24 -10.50
C VAL A 287 -8.78 -7.43 -10.26
N LEU A 288 -10.01 -7.41 -10.80
CA LEU A 288 -10.96 -8.52 -10.68
C LEU A 288 -10.41 -9.81 -11.25
N LYS A 289 -9.77 -9.74 -12.43
CA LYS A 289 -9.16 -10.90 -13.08
C LYS A 289 -8.11 -11.56 -12.20
N ARG A 290 -7.21 -10.77 -11.57
CA ARG A 290 -6.19 -11.30 -10.64
C ARG A 290 -6.81 -12.01 -9.45
N ILE A 291 -7.84 -11.39 -8.85
CA ILE A 291 -8.57 -11.99 -7.73
C ILE A 291 -9.27 -13.29 -8.16
N GLN A 292 -9.80 -13.32 -9.37
CA GLN A 292 -10.49 -14.48 -9.93
C GLN A 292 -9.53 -15.65 -10.22
N GLU A 293 -8.36 -15.36 -10.76
CA GLU A 293 -7.32 -16.37 -11.01
C GLU A 293 -6.92 -17.11 -9.72
N GLU A 294 -7.00 -16.45 -8.57
CA GLU A 294 -6.73 -17.02 -7.24
C GLU A 294 -7.98 -17.58 -6.52
N GLY A 295 -9.17 -17.46 -7.12
CA GLY A 295 -10.42 -17.96 -6.54
C GLY A 295 -10.91 -17.23 -5.29
N LEU A 296 -10.53 -15.95 -5.13
CA LEU A 296 -10.74 -15.17 -3.89
C LEU A 296 -11.93 -14.20 -3.95
N GLN A 297 -12.84 -14.33 -4.92
CA GLN A 297 -13.97 -13.39 -5.10
C GLN A 297 -14.94 -13.37 -3.90
N ALA A 298 -15.06 -14.49 -3.19
CA ALA A 298 -15.93 -14.62 -2.02
C ALA A 298 -15.29 -14.14 -0.70
N GLU A 299 -14.01 -13.77 -0.72
CA GLU A 299 -13.26 -13.44 0.49
C GLU A 299 -13.48 -11.99 0.96
N TYR A 300 -14.18 -11.17 0.19
CA TYR A 300 -14.49 -9.79 0.55
C TYR A 300 -15.90 -9.39 0.11
N SER A 301 -16.49 -8.45 0.84
CA SER A 301 -17.82 -7.89 0.58
C SER A 301 -17.82 -6.35 0.51
N LYS A 302 -16.64 -5.74 0.58
CA LYS A 302 -16.45 -4.29 0.58
C LYS A 302 -15.12 -3.96 -0.06
N VAL A 303 -15.05 -2.82 -0.76
CA VAL A 303 -13.82 -2.30 -1.36
C VAL A 303 -13.46 -0.96 -0.74
N ILE A 304 -12.20 -0.81 -0.36
CA ILE A 304 -11.59 0.47 0.01
C ILE A 304 -10.65 0.88 -1.11
N LEU A 305 -10.92 2.03 -1.73
CA LEU A 305 -10.11 2.60 -2.80
C LEU A 305 -9.29 3.77 -2.24
N THR A 306 -7.99 3.76 -2.46
CA THR A 306 -7.08 4.82 -2.02
C THR A 306 -6.02 5.15 -3.07
N GLY A 307 -5.08 6.02 -2.75
CA GLY A 307 -4.03 6.47 -3.66
C GLY A 307 -4.43 7.63 -4.58
N GLY A 308 -3.44 8.32 -5.11
CA GLY A 308 -3.64 9.51 -5.95
C GLY A 308 -4.01 9.22 -7.41
N GLY A 309 -3.96 7.94 -7.83
CA GLY A 309 -4.20 7.56 -9.23
C GLY A 309 -5.67 7.51 -9.61
N LEU A 310 -6.51 6.91 -8.75
CA LEU A 310 -7.95 6.76 -8.99
C LEU A 310 -8.81 7.48 -7.95
N ALA A 311 -8.45 7.44 -6.67
CA ALA A 311 -9.31 7.91 -5.59
C ALA A 311 -9.59 9.43 -5.59
N LEU A 312 -8.91 10.20 -6.46
CA LEU A 312 -9.14 11.64 -6.63
C LEU A 312 -10.19 11.99 -7.69
N PHE A 313 -10.58 11.05 -8.53
CA PHE A 313 -11.62 11.33 -9.53
C PHE A 313 -12.97 11.57 -8.86
N ARG A 314 -13.68 12.61 -9.28
CA ARG A 314 -15.07 12.81 -8.89
C ARG A 314 -15.93 11.72 -9.50
N GLY A 315 -16.86 11.15 -8.72
CA GLY A 315 -17.72 10.04 -9.17
C GLY A 315 -17.10 8.65 -9.06
N ILE A 316 -15.79 8.52 -8.73
CA ILE A 316 -15.08 7.22 -8.70
C ILE A 316 -15.76 6.15 -7.83
N LYS A 317 -16.37 6.53 -6.71
CA LYS A 317 -17.03 5.56 -5.81
C LYS A 317 -18.16 4.81 -6.53
N SER A 318 -19.07 5.54 -7.16
CA SER A 318 -20.20 4.96 -7.86
C SER A 318 -19.75 4.23 -9.13
N PHE A 319 -18.81 4.80 -9.87
CA PHE A 319 -18.26 4.22 -11.08
C PHE A 319 -17.55 2.88 -10.79
N ALA A 320 -16.64 2.87 -9.81
CA ALA A 320 -15.94 1.65 -9.40
C ALA A 320 -16.90 0.60 -8.78
N ALA A 321 -17.92 1.02 -8.03
CA ALA A 321 -18.90 0.10 -7.46
C ALA A 321 -19.70 -0.63 -8.56
N GLY A 322 -20.00 0.03 -9.68
CA GLY A 322 -20.64 -0.58 -10.84
C GLY A 322 -19.79 -1.68 -11.47
N ILE A 323 -18.48 -1.43 -11.63
CA ILE A 323 -17.54 -2.40 -12.24
C ILE A 323 -17.24 -3.55 -11.28
N LEU A 324 -16.93 -3.23 -10.03
CA LEU A 324 -16.51 -4.21 -9.02
C LEU A 324 -17.68 -5.01 -8.44
N ASN A 325 -18.92 -4.60 -8.70
CA ASN A 325 -20.15 -5.17 -8.13
C ASN A 325 -20.08 -5.32 -6.60
N GLN A 326 -19.46 -4.35 -5.92
CA GLN A 326 -19.28 -4.30 -4.48
C GLN A 326 -19.36 -2.85 -3.98
N PRO A 327 -19.75 -2.60 -2.73
CA PRO A 327 -19.72 -1.27 -2.13
C PRO A 327 -18.29 -0.71 -2.08
N VAL A 328 -18.09 0.50 -2.62
CA VAL A 328 -16.79 1.17 -2.63
C VAL A 328 -16.76 2.37 -1.67
N GLN A 329 -15.74 2.44 -0.83
CA GLN A 329 -15.45 3.58 0.03
C GLN A 329 -14.03 4.09 -0.25
N LEU A 330 -13.76 5.36 0.10
CA LEU A 330 -12.42 5.93 -0.01
C LEU A 330 -11.66 5.75 1.30
N GLY A 331 -10.45 5.21 1.19
CA GLY A 331 -9.46 5.18 2.26
C GLY A 331 -8.69 6.49 2.29
N VAL A 332 -8.89 7.30 3.31
CA VAL A 332 -8.25 8.61 3.46
C VAL A 332 -7.69 8.72 4.88
N PRO A 333 -6.45 9.21 5.06
CA PRO A 333 -5.90 9.47 6.39
C PRO A 333 -6.75 10.48 7.18
N ASP A 334 -7.10 10.14 8.42
CA ASP A 334 -7.81 11.04 9.33
C ASP A 334 -6.82 11.89 10.14
N VAL A 335 -6.09 12.75 9.44
CA VAL A 335 -5.11 13.68 10.04
C VAL A 335 -5.16 15.03 9.34
N ILE A 336 -5.28 16.10 10.11
CA ILE A 336 -5.26 17.48 9.60
C ILE A 336 -3.97 17.72 8.78
N GLY A 337 -4.13 18.17 7.54
CA GLY A 337 -3.04 18.40 6.59
C GLY A 337 -2.62 17.18 5.77
N LEU A 338 -3.19 15.99 6.04
CA LEU A 338 -2.97 14.77 5.28
C LEU A 338 -4.29 14.12 4.81
N SER A 339 -5.43 14.81 4.92
CA SER A 339 -6.76 14.30 4.59
C SER A 339 -6.99 14.20 3.07
N SER A 340 -6.10 13.47 2.39
CA SER A 340 -6.20 13.18 0.96
C SER A 340 -5.61 11.79 0.68
N PRO A 341 -6.18 11.02 -0.25
CA PRO A 341 -5.66 9.69 -0.64
C PRO A 341 -4.21 9.72 -1.12
N ILE A 342 -3.70 10.84 -1.62
CA ILE A 342 -2.30 10.98 -2.06
C ILE A 342 -1.29 10.79 -0.92
N PHE A 343 -1.72 10.96 0.32
CA PHE A 343 -0.86 10.80 1.50
C PHE A 343 -1.00 9.44 2.17
N SER A 344 -1.88 8.56 1.67
CA SER A 344 -2.18 7.25 2.29
C SER A 344 -0.92 6.42 2.53
N ALA A 345 -0.06 6.28 1.53
CA ALA A 345 1.19 5.53 1.65
C ALA A 345 2.12 6.07 2.75
N VAL A 346 2.46 7.36 2.70
CA VAL A 346 3.40 7.96 3.65
C VAL A 346 2.81 8.06 5.06
N TYR A 347 1.51 8.34 5.18
CA TYR A 347 0.79 8.31 6.45
C TYR A 347 0.82 6.93 7.08
N SER A 348 0.50 5.89 6.30
CA SER A 348 0.40 4.51 6.77
C SER A 348 1.74 3.97 7.26
N VAL A 349 2.83 4.30 6.56
CA VAL A 349 4.20 4.00 7.03
C VAL A 349 4.48 4.67 8.37
N GLY A 350 4.14 5.94 8.53
CA GLY A 350 4.28 6.66 9.79
C GLY A 350 3.41 6.07 10.91
N TYR A 351 2.16 5.71 10.59
CA TYR A 351 1.22 5.10 11.52
C TYR A 351 1.73 3.76 12.07
N VAL A 352 2.10 2.84 11.18
CA VAL A 352 2.64 1.52 11.56
C VAL A 352 3.99 1.66 12.27
N GLY A 353 4.83 2.57 11.81
CA GLY A 353 6.15 2.80 12.38
C GLY A 353 6.13 3.29 13.83
N LEU A 354 5.22 4.20 14.17
CA LEU A 354 5.10 4.80 15.50
C LEU A 354 4.16 4.02 16.45
N ASN A 355 3.24 3.24 15.92
CA ASN A 355 2.41 2.37 16.73
C ASN A 355 3.17 1.07 17.01
N LYS A 356 3.50 0.81 18.28
CA LYS A 356 3.84 -0.53 18.74
C LYS A 356 2.56 -1.33 18.58
N SER A 357 2.60 -2.38 17.77
CA SER A 357 1.47 -3.26 17.41
C SER A 357 0.35 -3.30 18.45
N ALA A 358 -0.75 -2.66 18.13
CA ALA A 358 -1.99 -2.72 18.92
C ALA A 358 -2.96 -3.76 18.31
N GLY A 359 -2.44 -4.84 17.77
CA GLY A 359 -3.25 -5.95 17.27
C GLY A 359 -2.98 -7.21 18.07
N ARG A 360 -4.02 -7.92 18.48
CA ARG A 360 -3.93 -9.25 19.12
C ARG A 360 -3.14 -10.27 18.27
N LYS A 361 -2.95 -10.01 16.97
CA LYS A 361 -2.27 -10.88 16.00
C LYS A 361 -1.24 -10.02 15.22
N GLY A 362 0.05 -9.96 15.71
CA GLY A 362 1.08 -9.75 14.78
C GLY A 362 2.13 -8.75 14.82
N ILE A 363 2.33 -7.70 14.41
CA ILE A 363 3.54 -6.94 14.00
C ILE A 363 4.62 -6.75 15.11
N GLY A 364 4.34 -7.04 16.37
CA GLY A 364 5.23 -6.82 17.51
C GLY A 364 6.51 -7.67 17.58
N GLN A 365 6.61 -8.77 16.84
CA GLN A 365 7.82 -9.63 16.81
C GLN A 365 8.83 -9.20 15.74
N PHE A 366 8.48 -8.26 14.88
CA PHE A 366 9.28 -7.74 13.79
C PHE A 366 10.65 -7.17 14.23
N LEU A 367 10.70 -6.48 15.36
CA LEU A 367 11.91 -5.80 15.81
C LEU A 367 13.03 -6.78 16.23
N ASN A 368 12.68 -7.90 16.85
CA ASN A 368 13.68 -8.80 17.43
C ASN A 368 14.40 -9.68 16.39
N TYR A 369 13.79 -9.95 15.24
CA TYR A 369 14.39 -10.78 14.21
C TYR A 369 15.43 -10.01 13.38
N MET A 370 15.09 -8.79 12.95
CA MET A 370 16.01 -7.95 12.16
C MET A 370 17.21 -7.47 12.97
N ILE A 371 17.03 -7.13 14.25
CA ILE A 371 18.12 -6.74 15.15
C ILE A 371 19.13 -7.89 15.33
N LYS A 372 18.68 -9.13 15.42
CA LYS A 372 19.53 -10.31 15.59
C LYS A 372 20.32 -10.69 14.34
N LYS A 373 19.76 -10.47 13.14
CA LYS A 373 20.37 -10.91 11.88
C LYS A 373 21.29 -9.88 11.23
N LEU A 374 21.05 -8.57 11.50
CA LEU A 374 21.89 -7.48 10.99
C LEU A 374 23.04 -7.08 11.92
N GLY A 375 23.24 -7.78 13.05
CA GLY A 375 24.35 -7.52 13.96
C GLY A 375 24.28 -6.17 14.67
N ILE A 376 23.11 -5.55 14.73
CA ILE A 376 22.89 -4.29 15.46
C ILE A 376 22.71 -4.64 16.93
N SER A 377 23.70 -4.25 17.77
CA SER A 377 23.70 -4.55 19.21
C SER A 377 22.48 -3.94 19.90
N SER A 378 21.85 -4.74 20.77
CA SER A 378 20.62 -4.47 21.51
C SER A 378 20.74 -3.41 22.63
N ASN A 379 21.66 -2.48 22.54
CA ASN A 379 21.90 -1.48 23.59
C ASN A 379 21.37 -0.09 23.22
N PHE A 380 20.09 0.03 22.90
CA PHE A 380 19.36 1.32 22.97
C PHE A 380 17.86 1.03 23.13
N ILE A 381 17.48 0.79 24.40
CA ILE A 381 16.12 0.96 24.89
C ILE A 381 16.07 2.37 25.47
N LEU A 382 15.37 3.27 24.81
CA LEU A 382 14.65 4.39 25.45
C LEU A 382 13.55 4.85 24.48
#